data_e08aad876b4fa699875cbca2542ebff4
#
_entry.id   e08aad876b4fa699875cbca2542ebff4
#
_cell.length_a   1.000
_cell.length_b   1.000
_cell.length_c   1.000
_cell.angle_alpha   90.00
_cell.angle_beta   90.00
_cell.angle_gamma   90.00
#
_symmetry.space_group_name_H-M   'P 1'
#
loop_
_entity.id
_entity.type
_entity.pdbx_description
1 polymer ?
#
loop_
_entity_poly.entity_id
_entity_poly.type
_entity_poly.pdbx_seq_one_letter_code
_entity_poly.pdbx_strand_id
1 'polypeptide(L)'
;MAISQISVFVENRPGRLADITAVLAKNSIDIRALSVADTSDYGILRLIVNDPKSAVEALRSEGMTASVTQVLGIIIPDEPGGLARAIKVLSDAQISVEYAYAFITPSVGNAYVIIRVEDNDKASEILKGAGIELIEQDDIFKK
;
A
#
# COMPACT_ATOMS: atom_id res chain seq x y z
N MET A 1 -13.30 1.86 -4.92
CA MET A 1 -12.61 0.79 -4.22
C MET A 1 -11.12 0.92 -4.17
N ALA A 2 -10.60 1.97 -4.74
CA ALA A 2 -9.16 2.25 -4.63
C ALA A 2 -8.82 2.77 -3.23
N ILE A 3 -7.61 2.46 -2.81
CA ILE A 3 -7.04 2.88 -1.55
C ILE A 3 -5.99 3.94 -1.83
N SER A 4 -5.95 4.99 -1.02
CA SER A 4 -4.96 6.05 -1.16
C SER A 4 -3.63 5.63 -0.54
N GLN A 5 -2.63 5.45 -1.36
CA GLN A 5 -1.27 5.15 -0.93
C GLN A 5 -0.44 6.43 -0.95
N ILE A 6 0.36 6.64 0.08
CA ILE A 6 1.32 7.73 0.09
C ILE A 6 2.66 7.22 -0.41
N SER A 7 3.26 7.94 -1.33
CA SER A 7 4.61 7.67 -1.81
C SER A 7 5.50 8.82 -1.39
N VAL A 8 6.58 8.52 -0.66
CA VAL A 8 7.52 9.52 -0.15
C VAL A 8 8.90 9.24 -0.74
N PHE A 9 9.49 10.27 -1.32
CA PHE A 9 10.86 10.20 -1.82
C PHE A 9 11.82 10.23 -0.65
N VAL A 10 12.71 9.24 -0.57
CA VAL A 10 13.67 9.08 0.53
C VAL A 10 15.08 9.08 0.00
N GLU A 11 15.90 10.03 0.45
CA GLU A 11 17.31 10.00 0.13
C GLU A 11 17.96 8.81 0.84
N ASN A 12 18.85 8.10 0.13
CA ASN A 12 19.52 6.92 0.69
C ASN A 12 20.69 7.35 1.60
N ARG A 13 20.36 7.81 2.80
CA ARG A 13 21.34 8.18 3.81
C ARG A 13 20.77 7.94 5.21
N PRO A 14 21.65 7.73 6.20
CA PRO A 14 21.22 7.48 7.58
C PRO A 14 20.29 8.59 8.10
N GLY A 15 19.26 8.18 8.81
CA GLY A 15 18.35 9.10 9.47
C GLY A 15 17.14 9.56 8.64
N ARG A 16 17.14 9.40 7.33
CA ARG A 16 16.02 9.90 6.52
C ARG A 16 14.71 9.16 6.80
N LEU A 17 14.78 7.84 6.89
CA LEU A 17 13.58 7.06 7.22
C LEU A 17 13.11 7.35 8.64
N ALA A 18 14.04 7.54 9.57
CA ALA A 18 13.72 7.92 10.94
C ALA A 18 13.02 9.29 10.99
N ASP A 19 13.47 10.25 10.19
CA ASP A 19 12.84 11.57 10.12
C ASP A 19 11.40 11.48 9.64
N ILE A 20 11.16 10.70 8.58
CA ILE A 20 9.82 10.53 8.01
C ILE A 20 8.87 9.88 9.02
N THR A 21 9.30 8.79 9.64
CA THR A 21 8.46 8.08 10.60
C THR A 21 8.21 8.91 11.86
N ALA A 22 9.17 9.74 12.26
CA ALA A 22 9.00 10.66 13.39
C ALA A 22 7.94 11.74 13.10
N VAL A 23 7.91 12.28 11.89
CA VAL A 23 6.90 13.25 11.48
C VAL A 23 5.50 12.62 11.55
N LEU A 24 5.36 11.40 11.06
CA LEU A 24 4.09 10.68 11.10
C LEU A 24 3.64 10.42 12.53
N ALA A 25 4.55 9.97 13.39
CA ALA A 25 4.27 9.71 14.81
C ALA A 25 3.82 10.98 15.53
N LYS A 26 4.51 12.08 15.30
CA LYS A 26 4.19 13.37 15.90
C LYS A 26 2.78 13.84 15.54
N ASN A 27 2.30 13.48 14.37
CA ASN A 27 0.98 13.88 13.89
C ASN A 27 -0.07 12.78 14.10
N SER A 28 0.23 11.80 14.93
CA SER A 28 -0.69 10.70 15.29
C SER A 28 -1.16 9.88 14.06
N ILE A 29 -0.28 9.73 13.08
CA ILE A 29 -0.56 8.93 11.90
C ILE A 29 -0.16 7.48 12.17
N ASP A 30 -1.13 6.57 11.99
CA ASP A 30 -0.91 5.14 12.18
C ASP A 30 -0.58 4.47 10.83
N ILE A 31 0.56 3.80 10.78
CA ILE A 31 1.02 3.09 9.58
C ILE A 31 0.40 1.69 9.57
N ARG A 32 -0.37 1.40 8.52
CA ARG A 32 -1.06 0.12 8.35
C ARG A 32 -0.30 -0.83 7.42
N ALA A 33 0.45 -0.29 6.48
CA ALA A 33 1.29 -1.07 5.58
C ALA A 33 2.44 -0.18 5.12
N LEU A 34 3.58 -0.79 4.83
CA LEU A 34 4.72 -0.05 4.32
C LEU A 34 5.59 -0.91 3.41
N SER A 35 6.27 -0.24 2.51
CA SER A 35 7.27 -0.86 1.63
C SER A 35 8.32 0.19 1.29
N VAL A 36 9.58 -0.21 1.32
CA VAL A 36 10.69 0.65 0.87
C VAL A 36 11.32 0.01 -0.35
N ALA A 37 11.30 0.72 -1.46
CA ALA A 37 11.97 0.29 -2.68
C ALA A 37 13.14 1.25 -2.91
N ASP A 38 14.35 0.74 -3.04
CA ASP A 38 15.52 1.58 -3.17
C ASP A 38 16.26 1.40 -4.48
N THR A 39 16.89 2.49 -4.92
CA THR A 39 17.94 2.49 -5.93
C THR A 39 19.25 2.86 -5.21
N SER A 40 20.34 3.03 -5.94
CA SER A 40 21.63 3.36 -5.32
C SER A 40 21.63 4.72 -4.60
N ASP A 41 20.86 5.68 -5.10
CA ASP A 41 20.93 7.06 -4.60
C ASP A 41 19.71 7.46 -3.76
N TYR A 42 18.56 6.86 -4.02
CA TYR A 42 17.31 7.20 -3.33
C TYR A 42 16.38 5.99 -3.28
N GLY A 43 15.33 6.14 -2.50
CA GLY A 43 14.28 5.14 -2.39
C GLY A 43 12.90 5.78 -2.45
N ILE A 44 11.90 4.94 -2.52
CA ILE A 44 10.52 5.35 -2.41
C ILE A 44 9.91 4.57 -1.26
N LEU A 45 9.41 5.30 -0.27
CA LEU A 45 8.66 4.71 0.83
C LEU A 45 7.18 4.77 0.46
N ARG A 46 6.53 3.61 0.43
CA ARG A 46 5.10 3.50 0.15
C ARG A 46 4.40 3.17 1.45
N LEU A 47 3.34 3.93 1.75
CA LEU A 47 2.63 3.85 3.02
C LEU A 47 1.12 3.78 2.82
N ILE A 48 0.49 2.92 3.61
CA ILE A 48 -0.96 2.97 3.80
C ILE A 48 -1.15 3.40 5.26
N VAL A 49 -1.90 4.48 5.45
CA VAL A 49 -2.07 5.08 6.77
C VAL A 49 -3.56 5.33 7.05
N ASN A 50 -3.87 5.59 8.31
CA ASN A 50 -5.25 5.84 8.75
C ASN A 50 -5.80 7.17 8.23
N ASP A 51 -4.95 8.16 7.96
CA ASP A 51 -5.36 9.48 7.50
C ASP A 51 -4.39 10.00 6.44
N PRO A 52 -4.61 9.62 5.16
CA PRO A 52 -3.69 9.99 4.08
C PRO A 52 -3.54 11.50 3.89
N LYS A 53 -4.62 12.24 4.00
CA LYS A 53 -4.59 13.69 3.80
C LYS A 53 -3.71 14.39 4.82
N SER A 54 -3.93 14.09 6.10
CA SER A 54 -3.12 14.68 7.18
C SER A 54 -1.67 14.26 7.07
N ALA A 55 -1.41 13.02 6.69
CA ALA A 55 -0.06 12.51 6.52
C ALA A 55 0.71 13.26 5.43
N VAL A 56 0.08 13.45 4.27
CA VAL A 56 0.70 14.19 3.15
C VAL A 56 0.98 15.63 3.55
N GLU A 57 0.02 16.29 4.19
CA GLU A 57 0.19 17.66 4.65
C GLU A 57 1.34 17.79 5.65
N ALA A 58 1.43 16.87 6.61
CA ALA A 58 2.49 16.86 7.61
C ALA A 58 3.87 16.66 6.97
N LEU A 59 3.98 15.72 6.06
CA LEU A 59 5.25 15.44 5.38
C LEU A 59 5.69 16.61 4.52
N ARG A 60 4.78 17.18 3.74
CA ARG A 60 5.09 18.33 2.89
C ARG A 60 5.48 19.56 3.70
N SER A 61 4.87 19.78 4.86
CA SER A 61 5.21 20.92 5.73
C SER A 61 6.64 20.80 6.28
N GLU A 62 7.19 19.60 6.34
CA GLU A 62 8.58 19.37 6.75
C GLU A 62 9.55 19.30 5.55
N GLY A 63 9.10 19.72 4.37
CA GLY A 63 9.93 19.77 3.18
C GLY A 63 10.13 18.42 2.48
N MET A 64 9.38 17.41 2.86
CA MET A 64 9.46 16.09 2.25
C MET A 64 8.59 16.01 1.00
N THR A 65 9.06 15.27 -0.02
CA THR A 65 8.31 15.07 -1.26
C THR A 65 7.38 13.88 -1.10
N ALA A 66 6.08 14.16 -1.01
CA ALA A 66 5.05 13.14 -0.84
C ALA A 66 3.93 13.32 -1.86
N SER A 67 3.43 12.20 -2.37
CA SER A 67 2.32 12.18 -3.34
C SER A 67 1.37 11.05 -3.01
N VAL A 68 0.17 11.07 -3.61
CA VAL A 68 -0.85 10.06 -3.41
C VAL A 68 -1.05 9.28 -4.70
N THR A 69 -1.06 7.96 -4.59
CA THR A 69 -1.33 7.03 -5.70
C THR A 69 -2.49 6.12 -5.30
N GLN A 70 -3.41 5.87 -6.22
CA GLN A 70 -4.52 4.97 -5.97
C GLN A 70 -4.08 3.53 -6.25
N VAL A 71 -4.27 2.66 -5.26
CA VAL A 71 -3.89 1.24 -5.34
C VAL A 71 -5.07 0.37 -4.91
N LEU A 72 -4.94 -0.94 -5.07
CA LEU A 72 -5.95 -1.89 -4.60
C LEU A 72 -5.42 -2.66 -3.39
N GLY A 73 -6.33 -2.99 -2.48
CA GLY A 73 -6.05 -3.90 -1.41
C GLY A 73 -6.88 -5.17 -1.57
N ILE A 74 -6.25 -6.32 -1.47
CA ILE A 74 -6.93 -7.61 -1.59
C ILE A 74 -6.79 -8.42 -0.30
N ILE A 75 -7.78 -9.26 -0.06
CA ILE A 75 -7.78 -10.19 1.07
C ILE A 75 -7.60 -11.60 0.49
N ILE A 76 -6.55 -12.28 0.92
CA ILE A 76 -6.24 -13.63 0.46
C ILE A 76 -6.08 -14.57 1.66
N PRO A 77 -6.29 -15.91 1.46
CA PRO A 77 -6.01 -16.86 2.51
C PRO A 77 -4.51 -16.84 2.85
N ASP A 78 -4.19 -16.85 4.14
CA ASP A 78 -2.79 -16.89 4.61
C ASP A 78 -2.32 -18.34 4.60
N GLU A 79 -2.06 -18.84 3.39
CA GLU A 79 -1.62 -20.23 3.17
C GLU A 79 -0.82 -20.30 1.86
N PRO A 80 -0.04 -21.36 1.67
CA PRO A 80 0.68 -21.54 0.39
C PRO A 80 -0.29 -21.48 -0.78
N GLY A 81 0.03 -20.68 -1.79
CA GLY A 81 -0.79 -20.54 -2.98
C GLY A 81 -1.85 -19.46 -2.92
N GLY A 82 -2.13 -18.86 -1.76
CA GLY A 82 -3.14 -17.80 -1.63
C GLY A 82 -2.82 -16.60 -2.52
N LEU A 83 -1.62 -16.09 -2.45
CA LEU A 83 -1.19 -14.98 -3.30
C LEU A 83 -1.08 -15.41 -4.76
N ALA A 84 -0.54 -16.60 -5.01
CA ALA A 84 -0.36 -17.11 -6.38
C ALA A 84 -1.68 -17.16 -7.14
N ARG A 85 -2.76 -17.56 -6.48
CA ARG A 85 -4.09 -17.61 -7.10
C ARG A 85 -4.57 -16.25 -7.54
N ALA A 86 -4.40 -15.23 -6.68
CA ALA A 86 -4.82 -13.86 -7.01
C ALA A 86 -3.99 -13.30 -8.17
N ILE A 87 -2.68 -13.51 -8.15
CA ILE A 87 -1.80 -13.02 -9.21
C ILE A 87 -2.12 -13.73 -10.53
N LYS A 88 -2.43 -15.02 -10.49
CA LYS A 88 -2.81 -15.76 -11.69
C LYS A 88 -4.09 -15.22 -12.33
N VAL A 89 -5.08 -14.88 -11.51
CA VAL A 89 -6.34 -14.27 -11.99
C VAL A 89 -6.04 -13.00 -12.78
N LEU A 90 -5.18 -12.15 -12.28
CA LEU A 90 -4.79 -10.91 -12.96
C LEU A 90 -3.97 -11.19 -14.21
N SER A 91 -3.04 -12.13 -14.14
CA SER A 91 -2.19 -12.52 -15.27
C SER A 91 -3.02 -13.08 -16.42
N ASP A 92 -3.99 -13.93 -16.13
CA ASP A 92 -4.88 -14.51 -17.16
C ASP A 92 -5.70 -13.43 -17.86
N ALA A 93 -5.95 -12.30 -17.18
CA ALA A 93 -6.65 -11.16 -17.76
C ALA A 93 -5.71 -10.14 -18.39
N GLN A 94 -4.43 -10.47 -18.55
CA GLN A 94 -3.39 -9.60 -19.13
C GLN A 94 -3.16 -8.32 -18.32
N ILE A 95 -3.30 -8.41 -16.99
CA ILE A 95 -3.03 -7.30 -16.09
C ILE A 95 -1.71 -7.55 -15.37
N SER A 96 -0.78 -6.60 -15.51
CA SER A 96 0.51 -6.66 -14.82
C SER A 96 0.40 -6.02 -13.45
N VAL A 97 0.99 -6.65 -12.45
CA VAL A 97 1.15 -6.08 -11.13
C VAL A 97 2.51 -5.38 -11.11
N GLU A 98 2.48 -4.05 -10.95
CA GLU A 98 3.71 -3.26 -10.98
C GLU A 98 4.51 -3.44 -9.70
N TYR A 99 3.84 -3.54 -8.56
CA TYR A 99 4.44 -3.89 -7.28
C TYR A 99 3.34 -4.34 -6.30
N ALA A 100 3.77 -5.00 -5.23
CA ALA A 100 2.87 -5.49 -4.19
C ALA A 100 3.58 -5.52 -2.85
N TYR A 101 2.83 -5.35 -1.77
CA TYR A 101 3.35 -5.48 -0.41
C TYR A 101 2.21 -5.77 0.57
N ALA A 102 2.57 -6.30 1.73
CA ALA A 102 1.59 -6.77 2.71
C ALA A 102 1.32 -5.75 3.81
N PHE A 103 0.17 -5.87 4.45
CA PHE A 103 -0.18 -5.10 5.64
C PHE A 103 0.60 -5.62 6.86
N ILE A 104 0.85 -4.71 7.81
CA ILE A 104 1.44 -5.03 9.09
C ILE A 104 0.43 -5.68 10.03
N THR A 105 -0.84 -5.32 9.89
CA THR A 105 -1.92 -5.74 10.79
C THR A 105 -2.14 -7.24 10.71
N PRO A 106 -2.05 -7.97 11.83
CA PRO A 106 -2.35 -9.40 11.83
C PRO A 106 -3.85 -9.64 11.65
N SER A 107 -4.17 -10.64 10.85
CA SER A 107 -5.54 -11.12 10.68
C SER A 107 -5.47 -12.64 10.67
N VAL A 108 -6.23 -13.28 11.54
CA VAL A 108 -6.19 -14.75 11.65
C VAL A 108 -6.76 -15.37 10.37
N GLY A 109 -5.96 -16.21 9.73
CA GLY A 109 -6.36 -16.94 8.54
C GLY A 109 -6.30 -16.19 7.24
N ASN A 110 -6.11 -14.86 7.26
CA ASN A 110 -6.07 -14.04 6.04
C ASN A 110 -4.83 -13.16 6.02
N ALA A 111 -4.42 -12.80 4.81
CA ALA A 111 -3.38 -11.82 4.58
C ALA A 111 -3.95 -10.69 3.73
N TYR A 112 -3.56 -9.47 4.04
CA TYR A 112 -3.98 -8.28 3.32
C TYR A 112 -2.81 -7.79 2.50
N VAL A 113 -3.02 -7.64 1.19
CA VAL A 113 -1.95 -7.30 0.25
C VAL A 113 -2.36 -6.08 -0.59
N ILE A 114 -1.46 -5.11 -0.68
CA ILE A 114 -1.63 -3.97 -1.59
C ILE A 114 -1.04 -4.35 -2.93
N ILE A 115 -1.74 -4.02 -3.99
CA ILE A 115 -1.23 -4.19 -5.36
C ILE A 115 -1.39 -2.90 -6.15
N ARG A 116 -0.40 -2.60 -6.96
CA ARG A 116 -0.44 -1.49 -7.90
C ARG A 116 -0.59 -2.03 -9.30
N VAL A 117 -1.67 -1.62 -9.97
CA VAL A 117 -1.95 -1.97 -11.36
C VAL A 117 -2.28 -0.69 -12.13
N GLU A 118 -2.21 -0.72 -13.46
CA GLU A 118 -2.47 0.45 -14.28
C GLU A 118 -3.95 0.86 -14.24
N ASP A 119 -4.86 -0.12 -14.36
CA ASP A 119 -6.31 0.12 -14.40
C ASP A 119 -6.98 -0.53 -13.20
N ASN A 120 -7.20 0.25 -12.15
CA ASN A 120 -7.80 -0.25 -10.91
C ASN A 120 -9.23 -0.77 -11.13
N ASP A 121 -10.02 -0.10 -11.95
CA ASP A 121 -11.41 -0.50 -12.17
C ASP A 121 -11.51 -1.86 -12.85
N LYS A 122 -10.71 -2.06 -13.90
CA LYS A 122 -10.66 -3.33 -14.61
C LYS A 122 -10.19 -4.46 -13.69
N ALA A 123 -9.12 -4.22 -12.94
CA ALA A 123 -8.59 -5.22 -12.03
C ALA A 123 -9.59 -5.56 -10.93
N SER A 124 -10.28 -4.55 -10.39
CA SER A 124 -11.31 -4.75 -9.36
C SER A 124 -12.42 -5.68 -9.84
N GLU A 125 -12.93 -5.44 -11.03
CA GLU A 125 -13.99 -6.28 -11.62
C GLU A 125 -13.53 -7.71 -11.78
N ILE A 126 -12.33 -7.90 -12.29
CA ILE A 126 -11.78 -9.23 -12.52
C ILE A 126 -11.55 -10.00 -11.22
N LEU A 127 -11.00 -9.34 -10.22
CA LEU A 127 -10.76 -9.94 -8.91
C LEU A 127 -12.08 -10.32 -8.23
N LYS A 128 -13.07 -9.44 -8.25
CA LYS A 128 -14.39 -9.72 -7.68
C LYS A 128 -15.06 -10.88 -8.40
N GLY A 129 -14.99 -10.92 -9.72
CA GLY A 129 -15.55 -12.01 -10.51
C GLY A 129 -14.93 -13.37 -10.19
N ALA A 130 -13.69 -13.38 -9.70
CA ALA A 130 -12.99 -14.59 -9.30
C ALA A 130 -13.17 -14.92 -7.80
N GLY A 131 -14.00 -14.16 -7.10
CA GLY A 131 -14.28 -14.39 -5.68
C GLY A 131 -13.20 -13.86 -4.73
N ILE A 132 -12.33 -12.97 -5.21
CA ILE A 132 -11.29 -12.36 -4.38
C ILE A 132 -11.84 -11.06 -3.79
N GLU A 133 -11.82 -10.98 -2.47
CA GLU A 133 -12.37 -9.84 -1.74
C GLU A 133 -11.39 -8.66 -1.77
N LEU A 134 -11.94 -7.45 -1.95
CA LEU A 134 -11.16 -6.22 -1.93
C LEU A 134 -11.34 -5.50 -0.60
N ILE A 135 -10.29 -4.82 -0.17
CA ILE A 135 -10.31 -4.00 1.05
C ILE A 135 -10.85 -2.62 0.65
N GLU A 136 -11.82 -2.11 1.41
CA GLU A 136 -12.33 -0.75 1.23
C GLU A 136 -11.48 0.25 2.03
N GLN A 137 -11.38 1.48 1.52
CA GLN A 137 -10.62 2.54 2.20
C GLN A 137 -11.09 2.72 3.65
N ASP A 138 -12.39 2.67 3.89
CA ASP A 138 -12.95 2.86 5.24
C ASP A 138 -12.53 1.76 6.21
N ASP A 139 -12.25 0.55 5.72
CA ASP A 139 -11.84 -0.56 6.56
C ASP A 139 -10.43 -0.38 7.14
N ILE A 140 -9.64 0.48 6.51
CA ILE A 140 -8.27 0.76 6.95
C ILE A 140 -8.26 1.59 8.24
N PHE A 141 -9.30 2.39 8.46
CA PHE A 141 -9.43 3.23 9.65
C PHE A 141 -9.93 2.46 10.86
N LYS A 142 -10.47 1.28 10.66
CA LYS A 142 -10.96 0.43 11.74
C LYS A 142 -9.82 -0.40 12.31
N LYS A 143 -9.79 -0.50 13.60
CA LYS A 143 -8.81 -1.33 14.31
C LYS A 143 -9.36 -2.71 14.60
#